data_b2eb1341523f93737ef4efb10fa3fb6b
#
_entry.id   b2eb1341523f93737ef4efb10fa3fb6b
#
_cell.length_a   1.000
_cell.length_b   1.000
_cell.length_c   1.000
_cell.angle_alpha   90.00
_cell.angle_beta   90.00
_cell.angle_gamma   90.00
#
_symmetry.space_group_name_H-M   'P 1'
#
loop_
_entity.id
_entity.type
_entity.pdbx_description
1 polymer ?
#
loop_
_entity_poly.entity_id
_entity_poly.type
_entity_poly.pdbx_seq_one_letter_code
_entity_poly.pdbx_strand_id
1 'polypeptide(L)'
;LPVRSAMEPLAKADARVALGLSDDQPVLLVMGGSQGSQSINQVVIAALPRLSKAIPGLQFIHLTGSSGSVETVRQAYAAFGIRAVVRRFLTEMEYALGAADLALSRSGASSLAEFSAMELPAILIPYPTAVDDHQRLNARSFVDLGAARCFHQKQLTPNLLVSQLSELFANPAKLDAMACAMKLGKAAKATEDVVKRMYDICGWEPESTDDLLFTIPTRKEVAA
;
A
#
# COMPACT_ATOMS: atom_id res chain seq x y z
N LEU A 1 -3.83 11.70 7.88
CA LEU A 1 -2.51 12.30 7.59
C LEU A 1 -2.49 12.86 6.18
N PRO A 2 -1.82 13.99 5.94
CA PRO A 2 -1.53 14.46 4.59
C PRO A 2 -0.73 13.43 3.80
N VAL A 3 -1.06 13.28 2.53
CA VAL A 3 -0.32 12.46 1.57
C VAL A 3 0.26 13.35 0.48
N ARG A 4 1.24 12.85 -0.26
CA ARG A 4 1.81 13.58 -1.40
C ARG A 4 0.73 13.87 -2.44
N SER A 5 0.82 15.00 -3.15
CA SER A 5 -0.13 15.38 -4.20
C SER A 5 -0.26 14.36 -5.33
N ALA A 6 0.80 13.58 -5.58
CA ALA A 6 0.78 12.50 -6.56
C ALA A 6 -0.07 11.26 -6.14
N MET A 7 -0.55 11.20 -4.88
CA MET A 7 -1.39 10.10 -4.38
C MET A 7 -2.85 10.31 -4.76
N GLU A 8 -3.11 10.29 -6.05
CA GLU A 8 -4.44 10.31 -6.64
C GLU A 8 -4.69 9.01 -7.41
N PRO A 9 -5.93 8.48 -7.41
CA PRO A 9 -6.24 7.26 -8.15
C PRO A 9 -5.83 7.37 -9.62
N LEU A 10 -4.96 6.47 -10.05
CA LEU A 10 -4.52 6.33 -11.43
C LEU A 10 -5.35 5.24 -12.13
N ALA A 11 -5.47 5.32 -13.46
CA ALA A 11 -5.98 4.20 -14.22
C ALA A 11 -5.05 2.99 -14.04
N LYS A 12 -5.60 1.85 -13.57
CA LYS A 12 -4.82 0.64 -13.29
C LYS A 12 -3.98 0.20 -14.50
N ALA A 13 -4.56 0.26 -15.70
CA ALA A 13 -3.88 -0.09 -16.94
C ALA A 13 -2.59 0.73 -17.12
N ASP A 14 -2.64 2.04 -16.97
CA ASP A 14 -1.49 2.92 -17.15
C ASP A 14 -0.40 2.63 -16.11
N ALA A 15 -0.80 2.44 -14.85
CA ALA A 15 0.12 2.11 -13.77
C ALA A 15 0.80 0.74 -13.98
N ARG A 16 0.05 -0.26 -14.47
CA ARG A 16 0.57 -1.59 -14.81
C ARG A 16 1.54 -1.55 -15.97
N VAL A 17 1.19 -0.84 -17.04
CA VAL A 17 2.08 -0.63 -18.19
C VAL A 17 3.39 0.04 -17.78
N ALA A 18 3.33 1.10 -16.97
CA ALA A 18 4.51 1.80 -16.46
C ALA A 18 5.46 0.88 -15.67
N LEU A 19 4.91 -0.15 -15.00
CA LEU A 19 5.67 -1.13 -14.23
C LEU A 19 5.99 -2.42 -15.00
N GLY A 20 5.58 -2.54 -16.27
CA GLY A 20 5.81 -3.74 -17.08
C GLY A 20 4.97 -4.95 -16.64
N LEU A 21 3.81 -4.70 -16.01
CA LEU A 21 2.84 -5.72 -15.61
C LEU A 21 1.76 -5.91 -16.69
N SER A 22 1.10 -7.08 -16.68
CA SER A 22 -0.09 -7.31 -17.53
C SER A 22 -1.31 -6.62 -16.93
N ASP A 23 -2.15 -6.07 -17.79
CA ASP A 23 -3.33 -5.33 -17.36
C ASP A 23 -4.46 -6.25 -16.87
N ASP A 24 -4.61 -7.42 -17.47
CA ASP A 24 -5.68 -8.39 -17.25
C ASP A 24 -5.45 -9.35 -16.08
N GLN A 25 -4.30 -9.28 -15.41
CA GLN A 25 -3.93 -10.21 -14.35
C GLN A 25 -3.92 -9.53 -12.97
N PRO A 26 -4.28 -10.27 -11.90
CA PRO A 26 -4.29 -9.71 -10.55
C PRO A 26 -2.89 -9.31 -10.08
N VAL A 27 -2.79 -8.23 -9.29
CA VAL A 27 -1.54 -7.68 -8.78
C VAL A 27 -1.58 -7.54 -7.27
N LEU A 28 -0.62 -8.17 -6.58
CA LEU A 28 -0.38 -7.99 -5.14
C LEU A 28 0.82 -7.09 -4.90
N LEU A 29 0.59 -5.98 -4.17
CA LEU A 29 1.68 -5.17 -3.62
C LEU A 29 2.14 -5.74 -2.28
N VAL A 30 3.44 -6.01 -2.15
CA VAL A 30 4.07 -6.47 -0.89
C VAL A 30 5.04 -5.41 -0.42
N MET A 31 4.84 -4.89 0.81
CA MET A 31 5.73 -3.89 1.38
C MET A 31 5.79 -3.97 2.91
N GLY A 32 6.96 -3.73 3.47
CA GLY A 32 7.21 -3.76 4.92
C GLY A 32 7.45 -2.38 5.55
N GLY A 33 7.12 -1.29 4.83
CA GLY A 33 7.54 0.07 5.17
C GLY A 33 9.01 0.34 4.73
N SER A 34 9.56 1.50 5.10
CA SER A 34 10.89 1.95 4.63
C SER A 34 12.04 1.00 5.00
N GLN A 35 11.98 0.39 6.17
CA GLN A 35 12.97 -0.60 6.61
C GLN A 35 12.74 -1.99 6.01
N GLY A 36 11.58 -2.19 5.40
CA GLY A 36 11.15 -3.51 4.95
C GLY A 36 10.70 -4.42 6.09
N SER A 37 10.34 -5.66 5.74
CA SER A 37 9.97 -6.68 6.72
C SER A 37 10.47 -8.04 6.27
N GLN A 38 11.58 -8.48 6.84
CA GLN A 38 12.15 -9.78 6.51
C GLN A 38 11.15 -10.92 6.72
N SER A 39 10.33 -10.84 7.78
CA SER A 39 9.30 -11.85 8.06
C SER A 39 8.21 -11.91 6.98
N ILE A 40 7.75 -10.77 6.47
CA ILE A 40 6.78 -10.73 5.37
C ILE A 40 7.44 -11.28 4.11
N ASN A 41 8.65 -10.82 3.77
CA ASN A 41 9.38 -11.28 2.58
C ASN A 41 9.54 -12.80 2.58
N GLN A 42 9.96 -13.39 3.70
CA GLN A 42 10.15 -14.84 3.85
C GLN A 42 8.84 -15.63 3.70
N VAL A 43 7.75 -15.17 4.31
CA VAL A 43 6.45 -15.84 4.20
C VAL A 43 5.92 -15.78 2.77
N VAL A 44 6.06 -14.65 2.09
CA VAL A 44 5.67 -14.52 0.68
C VAL A 44 6.47 -15.50 -0.19
N ILE A 45 7.80 -15.53 -0.06
CA ILE A 45 8.66 -16.46 -0.80
C ILE A 45 8.25 -17.92 -0.56
N ALA A 46 8.02 -18.29 0.69
CA ALA A 46 7.61 -19.65 1.05
C ALA A 46 6.20 -20.02 0.55
N ALA A 47 5.35 -19.03 0.25
CA ALA A 47 4.01 -19.22 -0.29
C ALA A 47 3.99 -19.39 -1.83
N LEU A 48 5.02 -18.92 -2.56
CA LEU A 48 5.03 -18.87 -4.04
C LEU A 48 4.70 -20.21 -4.70
N PRO A 49 5.22 -21.39 -4.27
CA PRO A 49 4.90 -22.67 -4.91
C PRO A 49 3.41 -23.02 -4.90
N ARG A 50 2.69 -22.50 -3.89
CA ARG A 50 1.24 -22.70 -3.76
C ARG A 50 0.46 -21.58 -4.44
N LEU A 51 0.92 -20.35 -4.34
CA LEU A 51 0.27 -19.20 -4.98
C LEU A 51 0.26 -19.34 -6.50
N SER A 52 1.35 -19.82 -7.10
CA SER A 52 1.42 -20.04 -8.56
C SER A 52 0.37 -21.02 -9.08
N LYS A 53 -0.08 -21.95 -8.23
CA LYS A 53 -1.12 -22.94 -8.55
C LYS A 53 -2.52 -22.45 -8.18
N ALA A 54 -2.64 -21.78 -7.03
CA ALA A 54 -3.93 -21.38 -6.48
C ALA A 54 -4.51 -20.13 -7.17
N ILE A 55 -3.66 -19.24 -7.65
CA ILE A 55 -4.05 -17.99 -8.32
C ILE A 55 -3.19 -17.85 -9.60
N PRO A 56 -3.55 -18.54 -10.67
CA PRO A 56 -2.84 -18.44 -11.95
C PRO A 56 -2.81 -17.00 -12.44
N GLY A 57 -1.66 -16.55 -12.92
CA GLY A 57 -1.48 -15.19 -13.42
C GLY A 57 -1.22 -14.12 -12.34
N LEU A 58 -1.28 -14.44 -11.05
CA LEU A 58 -0.97 -13.49 -9.99
C LEU A 58 0.41 -12.87 -10.19
N GLN A 59 0.46 -11.54 -10.28
CA GLN A 59 1.66 -10.74 -10.41
C GLN A 59 1.99 -10.03 -9.09
N PHE A 60 3.23 -9.60 -8.95
CA PHE A 60 3.67 -8.97 -7.71
C PHE A 60 4.42 -7.67 -7.97
N ILE A 61 4.19 -6.70 -7.09
CA ILE A 61 5.10 -5.59 -6.84
C ILE A 61 5.66 -5.82 -5.44
N HIS A 62 6.95 -6.13 -5.33
CA HIS A 62 7.55 -6.49 -4.04
C HIS A 62 8.64 -5.51 -3.65
N LEU A 63 8.34 -4.68 -2.65
CA LEU A 63 9.28 -3.72 -2.08
C LEU A 63 9.94 -4.33 -0.85
N THR A 64 11.18 -4.83 -1.04
CA THR A 64 11.87 -5.61 0.01
C THR A 64 12.31 -4.79 1.21
N GLY A 65 12.44 -3.47 1.04
CA GLY A 65 13.03 -2.57 2.02
C GLY A 65 14.55 -2.73 2.16
N SER A 66 15.15 -1.97 3.06
CA SER A 66 16.60 -1.98 3.28
C SER A 66 17.13 -3.31 3.82
N SER A 67 16.33 -4.03 4.60
CA SER A 67 16.69 -5.31 5.22
C SER A 67 16.55 -6.54 4.31
N GLY A 68 15.91 -6.38 3.13
CA GLY A 68 15.65 -7.49 2.21
C GLY A 68 16.65 -7.57 1.05
N SER A 69 16.99 -8.80 0.63
CA SER A 69 17.76 -9.02 -0.59
C SER A 69 16.83 -9.02 -1.81
N VAL A 70 16.98 -8.01 -2.66
CA VAL A 70 16.23 -7.89 -3.93
C VAL A 70 16.52 -9.09 -4.82
N GLU A 71 17.77 -9.52 -4.90
CA GLU A 71 18.18 -10.63 -5.76
C GLU A 71 17.56 -11.96 -5.33
N THR A 72 17.60 -12.27 -4.02
CA THR A 72 16.99 -13.49 -3.48
C THR A 72 15.48 -13.53 -3.77
N VAL A 73 14.79 -12.39 -3.59
CA VAL A 73 13.35 -12.30 -3.85
C VAL A 73 13.06 -12.45 -5.35
N ARG A 74 13.86 -11.81 -6.21
CA ARG A 74 13.70 -11.91 -7.67
C ARG A 74 13.88 -13.35 -8.17
N GLN A 75 14.92 -14.04 -7.69
CA GLN A 75 15.18 -15.44 -8.03
C GLN A 75 14.04 -16.36 -7.58
N ALA A 76 13.46 -16.10 -6.40
CA ALA A 76 12.32 -16.86 -5.92
C ALA A 76 11.10 -16.74 -6.84
N TYR A 77 10.76 -15.54 -7.31
CA TYR A 77 9.67 -15.36 -8.29
C TYR A 77 9.96 -16.04 -9.63
N ALA A 78 11.20 -15.86 -10.13
CA ALA A 78 11.62 -16.47 -11.39
C ALA A 78 11.55 -18.00 -11.36
N ALA A 79 11.91 -18.63 -10.24
CA ALA A 79 11.86 -20.09 -10.06
C ALA A 79 10.44 -20.69 -10.24
N PHE A 80 9.39 -19.89 -10.09
CA PHE A 80 8.00 -20.32 -10.29
C PHE A 80 7.33 -19.66 -11.48
N GLY A 81 8.09 -18.98 -12.35
CA GLY A 81 7.57 -18.31 -13.54
C GLY A 81 6.59 -17.16 -13.22
N ILE A 82 6.68 -16.58 -12.02
CA ILE A 82 5.79 -15.52 -11.57
C ILE A 82 6.34 -14.16 -12.00
N ARG A 83 5.53 -13.35 -12.68
CA ARG A 83 5.89 -11.99 -13.05
C ARG A 83 5.93 -11.11 -11.79
N ALA A 84 7.05 -10.45 -11.55
CA ALA A 84 7.21 -9.59 -10.37
C ALA A 84 8.13 -8.40 -10.64
N VAL A 85 7.71 -7.23 -10.17
CA VAL A 85 8.52 -6.03 -10.04
C VAL A 85 9.15 -6.04 -8.65
N VAL A 86 10.43 -6.40 -8.56
CA VAL A 86 11.14 -6.46 -7.27
C VAL A 86 12.09 -5.29 -7.16
N ARG A 87 11.91 -4.45 -6.15
CA ARG A 87 12.73 -3.27 -5.85
C ARG A 87 13.00 -3.18 -4.36
N ARG A 88 14.07 -2.50 -3.98
CA ARG A 88 14.30 -2.14 -2.56
C ARG A 88 13.30 -1.09 -2.13
N PHE A 89 13.17 -0.04 -2.90
CA PHE A 89 12.23 1.07 -2.76
C PHE A 89 11.70 1.47 -4.14
N LEU A 90 10.60 2.17 -4.15
CA LEU A 90 10.06 2.82 -5.32
C LEU A 90 9.76 4.29 -4.94
N THR A 91 10.26 5.23 -5.74
CA THR A 91 10.03 6.66 -5.52
C THR A 91 8.62 7.04 -5.96
N GLU A 92 8.23 6.47 -7.10
CA GLU A 92 6.93 6.67 -7.73
C GLU A 92 5.91 5.65 -7.18
N MET A 93 5.59 5.79 -5.86
CA MET A 93 4.68 4.88 -5.17
C MET A 93 3.27 4.91 -5.73
N GLU A 94 2.84 6.00 -6.34
CA GLU A 94 1.55 6.14 -7.02
C GLU A 94 1.33 5.06 -8.08
N TYR A 95 2.35 4.68 -8.83
CA TYR A 95 2.25 3.56 -9.78
C TYR A 95 2.11 2.20 -9.08
N ALA A 96 2.84 1.97 -7.99
CA ALA A 96 2.74 0.70 -7.27
C ALA A 96 1.36 0.53 -6.62
N LEU A 97 0.85 1.60 -6.02
CA LEU A 97 -0.46 1.63 -5.37
C LEU A 97 -1.60 1.58 -6.40
N GLY A 98 -1.46 2.32 -7.51
CA GLY A 98 -2.46 2.34 -8.59
C GLY A 98 -2.54 1.02 -9.38
N ALA A 99 -1.41 0.31 -9.56
CA ALA A 99 -1.37 -0.97 -10.28
C ALA A 99 -1.94 -2.14 -9.47
N ALA A 100 -1.89 -2.07 -8.13
CA ALA A 100 -2.25 -3.18 -7.25
C ALA A 100 -3.77 -3.31 -7.05
N ASP A 101 -4.22 -4.54 -6.83
CA ASP A 101 -5.59 -4.84 -6.42
C ASP A 101 -5.70 -5.07 -4.91
N LEU A 102 -4.59 -5.42 -4.28
CA LEU A 102 -4.49 -5.69 -2.85
C LEU A 102 -3.07 -5.41 -2.36
N ALA A 103 -2.93 -4.88 -1.15
CA ALA A 103 -1.66 -4.74 -0.47
C ALA A 103 -1.48 -5.76 0.65
N LEU A 104 -0.27 -6.30 0.81
CA LEU A 104 0.21 -6.98 2.02
C LEU A 104 1.27 -6.11 2.67
N SER A 105 0.98 -5.53 3.83
CA SER A 105 1.83 -4.49 4.38
C SER A 105 1.86 -4.48 5.91
N ARG A 106 2.82 -3.72 6.46
CA ARG A 106 2.74 -3.17 7.82
C ARG A 106 1.65 -2.10 7.88
N SER A 107 1.17 -1.80 9.09
CA SER A 107 0.11 -0.81 9.33
C SER A 107 0.65 0.52 9.87
N GLY A 108 1.74 1.00 9.25
CA GLY A 108 2.24 2.36 9.50
C GLY A 108 1.23 3.42 9.04
N ALA A 109 1.09 4.50 9.81
CA ALA A 109 0.09 5.53 9.54
C ALA A 109 0.21 6.15 8.14
N SER A 110 1.44 6.40 7.66
CA SER A 110 1.67 6.94 6.31
C SER A 110 1.21 5.98 5.22
N SER A 111 1.55 4.68 5.34
CA SER A 111 1.12 3.67 4.36
C SER A 111 -0.41 3.54 4.33
N LEU A 112 -1.07 3.57 5.48
CA LEU A 112 -2.53 3.52 5.55
C LEU A 112 -3.19 4.76 4.94
N ALA A 113 -2.60 5.94 5.14
CA ALA A 113 -3.06 7.17 4.49
C ALA A 113 -2.92 7.09 2.97
N GLU A 114 -1.81 6.56 2.46
CA GLU A 114 -1.58 6.32 1.03
C GLU A 114 -2.57 5.28 0.48
N PHE A 115 -2.79 4.15 1.18
CA PHE A 115 -3.79 3.15 0.76
C PHE A 115 -5.20 3.74 0.71
N SER A 116 -5.55 4.57 1.69
CA SER A 116 -6.84 5.25 1.72
C SER A 116 -6.99 6.25 0.57
N ALA A 117 -5.95 7.03 0.26
CA ALA A 117 -5.95 7.96 -0.86
C ALA A 117 -6.13 7.26 -2.21
N MET A 118 -5.49 6.10 -2.37
CA MET A 118 -5.49 5.29 -3.59
C MET A 118 -6.60 4.22 -3.62
N GLU A 119 -7.46 4.19 -2.60
CA GLU A 119 -8.57 3.22 -2.47
C GLU A 119 -8.10 1.75 -2.54
N LEU A 120 -6.87 1.47 -2.04
CA LEU A 120 -6.23 0.15 -2.12
C LEU A 120 -6.52 -0.69 -0.88
N PRO A 121 -7.31 -1.78 -0.96
CA PRO A 121 -7.56 -2.68 0.16
C PRO A 121 -6.28 -3.39 0.62
N ALA A 122 -6.25 -3.82 1.90
CA ALA A 122 -5.02 -4.36 2.46
C ALA A 122 -5.22 -5.56 3.39
N ILE A 123 -4.20 -6.44 3.40
CA ILE A 123 -3.91 -7.36 4.50
C ILE A 123 -2.80 -6.72 5.33
N LEU A 124 -3.09 -6.43 6.57
CA LEU A 124 -2.22 -5.70 7.48
C LEU A 124 -1.56 -6.64 8.50
N ILE A 125 -0.25 -6.50 8.63
CA ILE A 125 0.58 -7.25 9.58
C ILE A 125 1.29 -6.23 10.47
N PRO A 126 0.68 -5.79 11.58
CA PRO A 126 1.28 -4.83 12.49
C PRO A 126 2.67 -5.26 12.96
N TYR A 127 3.58 -4.30 13.13
CA TYR A 127 4.90 -4.57 13.65
C TYR A 127 4.81 -4.96 15.13
N PRO A 128 5.34 -6.13 15.55
CA PRO A 128 5.07 -6.70 16.88
C PRO A 128 5.59 -5.87 18.06
N THR A 129 6.63 -5.06 17.83
CA THR A 129 7.29 -4.24 18.85
C THR A 129 7.10 -2.75 18.59
N ALA A 130 5.98 -2.38 17.94
CA ALA A 130 5.62 -0.98 17.75
C ALA A 130 5.35 -0.33 19.11
N VAL A 131 5.94 0.84 19.34
CA VAL A 131 5.72 1.63 20.57
C VAL A 131 4.22 1.83 20.76
N ASP A 132 3.74 1.64 21.99
CA ASP A 132 2.32 1.78 22.37
C ASP A 132 1.35 1.01 21.46
N ASP A 133 1.84 -0.03 20.80
CA ASP A 133 1.05 -0.88 19.91
C ASP A 133 0.31 -0.08 18.79
N HIS A 134 0.84 1.10 18.43
CA HIS A 134 0.18 2.05 17.52
C HIS A 134 -0.16 1.42 16.17
N GLN A 135 0.67 0.48 15.65
CA GLN A 135 0.36 -0.16 14.38
C GLN A 135 -0.88 -1.06 14.47
N ARG A 136 -1.11 -1.72 15.61
CA ARG A 136 -2.33 -2.52 15.81
C ARG A 136 -3.57 -1.63 15.90
N LEU A 137 -3.46 -0.50 16.60
CA LEU A 137 -4.55 0.47 16.69
C LEU A 137 -4.87 1.05 15.32
N ASN A 138 -3.85 1.43 14.53
CA ASN A 138 -4.02 1.89 13.16
C ASN A 138 -4.74 0.85 12.30
N ALA A 139 -4.29 -0.42 12.34
CA ALA A 139 -4.91 -1.50 11.58
C ALA A 139 -6.37 -1.71 11.96
N ARG A 140 -6.69 -1.66 13.25
CA ARG A 140 -8.05 -1.86 13.76
C ARG A 140 -9.05 -0.90 13.13
N SER A 141 -8.71 0.37 13.03
CA SER A 141 -9.59 1.39 12.41
C SER A 141 -10.01 1.01 10.99
N PHE A 142 -9.09 0.45 10.19
CA PHE A 142 -9.39 0.03 8.82
C PHE A 142 -10.11 -1.33 8.75
N VAL A 143 -9.87 -2.21 9.72
CA VAL A 143 -10.62 -3.47 9.86
C VAL A 143 -12.07 -3.20 10.26
N ASP A 144 -12.29 -2.30 11.20
CA ASP A 144 -13.63 -1.92 11.66
C ASP A 144 -14.48 -1.26 10.54
N LEU A 145 -13.81 -0.57 9.59
CA LEU A 145 -14.43 -0.05 8.36
C LEU A 145 -14.71 -1.16 7.31
N GLY A 146 -14.16 -2.36 7.47
CA GLY A 146 -14.21 -3.40 6.44
C GLY A 146 -13.22 -3.20 5.28
N ALA A 147 -12.28 -2.24 5.40
CA ALA A 147 -11.30 -1.88 4.38
C ALA A 147 -10.07 -2.79 4.35
N ALA A 148 -9.79 -3.48 5.46
CA ALA A 148 -8.61 -4.31 5.60
C ALA A 148 -8.88 -5.59 6.41
N ARG A 149 -7.99 -6.59 6.24
CA ARG A 149 -7.83 -7.70 7.17
C ARG A 149 -6.56 -7.50 7.98
N CYS A 150 -6.55 -7.94 9.23
CA CYS A 150 -5.38 -7.81 10.10
C CYS A 150 -5.03 -9.14 10.74
N PHE A 151 -3.74 -9.49 10.73
CA PHE A 151 -3.21 -10.69 11.38
C PHE A 151 -1.96 -10.35 12.17
N HIS A 152 -1.80 -10.97 13.33
CA HIS A 152 -0.53 -10.91 14.05
C HIS A 152 0.59 -11.56 13.24
N GLN A 153 1.80 -11.02 13.31
CA GLN A 153 2.95 -11.57 12.57
C GLN A 153 3.18 -13.07 12.86
N LYS A 154 2.93 -13.54 14.10
CA LYS A 154 3.06 -14.95 14.46
C LYS A 154 2.02 -15.86 13.77
N GLN A 155 0.89 -15.31 13.36
CA GLN A 155 -0.18 -16.02 12.64
C GLN A 155 0.09 -16.07 11.14
N LEU A 156 0.90 -15.15 10.62
CA LEU A 156 1.21 -15.07 9.20
C LEU A 156 2.08 -16.25 8.79
N THR A 157 1.44 -17.29 8.31
CA THR A 157 2.06 -18.47 7.72
C THR A 157 1.86 -18.49 6.19
N PRO A 158 2.68 -19.24 5.43
CA PRO A 158 2.45 -19.41 4.00
C PRO A 158 1.04 -19.95 3.69
N ASN A 159 0.51 -20.86 4.50
CA ASN A 159 -0.83 -21.43 4.33
C ASN A 159 -1.93 -20.39 4.54
N LEU A 160 -1.83 -19.60 5.62
CA LEU A 160 -2.78 -18.52 5.87
C LEU A 160 -2.75 -17.50 4.73
N LEU A 161 -1.55 -17.11 4.28
CA LEU A 161 -1.41 -16.16 3.18
C LEU A 161 -2.07 -16.68 1.91
N VAL A 162 -1.81 -17.93 1.51
CA VAL A 162 -2.43 -18.55 0.34
C VAL A 162 -3.95 -18.57 0.48
N SER A 163 -4.48 -19.00 1.62
CA SER A 163 -5.93 -19.05 1.86
C SER A 163 -6.58 -17.66 1.75
N GLN A 164 -5.97 -16.65 2.37
CA GLN A 164 -6.50 -15.29 2.36
C GLN A 164 -6.47 -14.66 0.96
N LEU A 165 -5.38 -14.84 0.22
CA LEU A 165 -5.24 -14.33 -1.13
C LEU A 165 -6.19 -15.06 -2.10
N SER A 166 -6.28 -16.39 -2.02
CA SER A 166 -7.18 -17.17 -2.86
C SER A 166 -8.64 -16.77 -2.66
N GLU A 167 -9.06 -16.57 -1.40
CA GLU A 167 -10.43 -16.13 -1.09
C GLU A 167 -10.72 -14.73 -1.66
N LEU A 168 -9.79 -13.79 -1.49
CA LEU A 168 -10.01 -12.40 -1.92
C LEU A 168 -9.97 -12.28 -3.45
N PHE A 169 -9.00 -12.89 -4.12
CA PHE A 169 -8.89 -12.81 -5.58
C PHE A 169 -9.95 -13.64 -6.32
N ALA A 170 -10.53 -14.67 -5.67
CA ALA A 170 -11.69 -15.38 -6.20
C ALA A 170 -13.01 -14.61 -6.06
N ASN A 171 -13.02 -13.51 -5.32
CA ASN A 171 -14.22 -12.71 -5.07
C ASN A 171 -13.98 -11.21 -5.34
N PRO A 172 -14.01 -10.78 -6.60
CA PRO A 172 -13.80 -9.37 -6.97
C PRO A 172 -14.75 -8.40 -6.24
N ALA A 173 -16.01 -8.77 -6.10
CA ALA A 173 -16.99 -7.93 -5.39
C ALA A 173 -16.58 -7.64 -3.93
N LYS A 174 -15.87 -8.57 -3.28
CA LYS A 174 -15.35 -8.36 -1.94
C LYS A 174 -14.16 -7.40 -1.93
N LEU A 175 -13.27 -7.48 -2.92
CA LEU A 175 -12.17 -6.53 -3.09
C LEU A 175 -12.71 -5.12 -3.37
N ASP A 176 -13.74 -5.01 -4.23
CA ASP A 176 -14.39 -3.74 -4.54
C ASP A 176 -15.06 -3.13 -3.29
N ALA A 177 -15.76 -3.95 -2.50
CA ALA A 177 -16.33 -3.49 -1.23
C ALA A 177 -15.26 -3.01 -0.24
N MET A 178 -14.13 -3.71 -0.15
CA MET A 178 -13.00 -3.30 0.68
C MET A 178 -12.36 -2.00 0.15
N ALA A 179 -12.24 -1.82 -1.17
CA ALA A 179 -11.74 -0.59 -1.78
C ALA A 179 -12.66 0.61 -1.50
N CYS A 180 -13.97 0.43 -1.64
CA CYS A 180 -14.94 1.44 -1.27
C CYS A 180 -14.86 1.80 0.23
N ALA A 181 -14.68 0.81 1.10
CA ALA A 181 -14.50 1.04 2.53
C ALA A 181 -13.18 1.78 2.84
N MET A 182 -12.11 1.52 2.06
CA MET A 182 -10.84 2.22 2.19
C MET A 182 -10.99 3.72 1.93
N LYS A 183 -11.84 4.10 0.98
CA LYS A 183 -12.18 5.51 0.68
C LYS A 183 -12.79 6.24 1.88
N LEU A 184 -13.58 5.56 2.71
CA LEU A 184 -14.17 6.14 3.92
C LEU A 184 -13.13 6.53 4.98
N GLY A 185 -11.97 5.87 4.97
CA GLY A 185 -10.81 6.23 5.81
C GLY A 185 -10.06 7.47 5.33
N LYS A 186 -10.40 8.01 4.14
CA LYS A 186 -9.75 9.18 3.55
C LYS A 186 -10.13 10.43 4.33
N ALA A 187 -9.16 11.05 4.97
CA ALA A 187 -9.29 12.41 5.45
C ALA A 187 -9.25 13.34 4.23
N ALA A 188 -10.42 13.64 3.68
CA ALA A 188 -10.57 14.29 2.36
C ALA A 188 -9.82 15.62 2.22
N LYS A 189 -9.44 16.26 3.32
CA LYS A 189 -8.77 17.57 3.33
C LYS A 189 -7.69 17.63 4.42
N ALA A 190 -6.97 16.53 4.65
CA ALA A 190 -6.03 16.45 5.77
C ALA A 190 -4.96 17.56 5.77
N THR A 191 -4.49 17.98 4.60
CA THR A 191 -3.53 19.10 4.49
C THR A 191 -4.18 20.41 4.87
N GLU A 192 -5.36 20.70 4.31
CA GLU A 192 -6.14 21.90 4.59
C GLU A 192 -6.52 21.97 6.10
N ASP A 193 -6.95 20.84 6.67
CA ASP A 193 -7.30 20.74 8.09
C ASP A 193 -6.10 21.01 9.01
N VAL A 194 -4.92 20.49 8.66
CA VAL A 194 -3.68 20.76 9.40
C VAL A 194 -3.31 22.23 9.31
N VAL A 195 -3.33 22.80 8.10
CA VAL A 195 -3.02 24.23 7.89
C VAL A 195 -4.01 25.10 8.64
N LYS A 196 -5.31 24.83 8.53
CA LYS A 196 -6.35 25.56 9.28
C LYS A 196 -6.11 25.49 10.79
N ARG A 197 -5.78 24.29 11.31
CA ARG A 197 -5.47 24.13 12.73
C ARG A 197 -4.24 24.91 13.17
N MET A 198 -3.22 25.01 12.30
CA MET A 198 -2.05 25.85 12.56
C MET A 198 -2.43 27.32 12.65
N TYR A 199 -3.27 27.84 11.74
CA TYR A 199 -3.79 29.21 11.79
C TYR A 199 -4.57 29.45 13.08
N ASP A 200 -5.48 28.54 13.44
CA ASP A 200 -6.25 28.63 14.69
C ASP A 200 -5.33 28.75 15.93
N ILE A 201 -4.24 27.95 15.97
CA ILE A 201 -3.29 27.96 17.11
C ILE A 201 -2.46 29.23 17.13
N CYS A 202 -2.06 29.74 15.95
CA CYS A 202 -1.27 30.96 15.84
C CYS A 202 -2.11 32.24 15.98
N GLY A 203 -3.44 32.14 16.01
CA GLY A 203 -4.33 33.31 16.02
C GLY A 203 -4.24 34.11 14.71
N TRP A 204 -3.94 33.48 13.60
CA TRP A 204 -3.75 34.10 12.30
C TRP A 204 -4.94 33.77 11.40
N GLU A 205 -5.55 34.79 10.78
CA GLU A 205 -6.59 34.60 9.78
C GLU A 205 -5.98 34.80 8.39
N PRO A 206 -6.12 33.82 7.47
CA PRO A 206 -5.64 33.99 6.10
C PRO A 206 -6.46 35.07 5.38
N GLU A 207 -5.80 35.95 4.64
CA GLU A 207 -6.45 37.05 3.91
C GLU A 207 -7.35 36.56 2.78
N SER A 208 -7.14 35.34 2.29
CA SER A 208 -8.02 34.67 1.31
C SER A 208 -7.95 33.13 1.42
N THR A 209 -8.97 32.43 0.86
CA THR A 209 -8.94 30.97 0.72
C THR A 209 -7.85 30.48 -0.22
N ASP A 210 -7.36 31.32 -1.13
CA ASP A 210 -6.27 31.01 -2.06
C ASP A 210 -4.91 31.02 -1.36
N ASP A 211 -4.75 31.76 -0.25
CA ASP A 211 -3.53 31.75 0.57
C ASP A 211 -3.35 30.43 1.33
N LEU A 212 -4.40 29.63 1.47
CA LEU A 212 -4.35 28.27 2.01
C LEU A 212 -3.79 27.27 1.01
N LEU A 213 -3.77 27.60 -0.27
CA LEU A 213 -3.18 26.81 -1.33
C LEU A 213 -1.73 27.26 -1.51
N PHE A 214 -0.83 26.79 -0.64
CA PHE A 214 0.58 26.77 -0.99
C PHE A 214 0.71 26.03 -2.32
N THR A 215 0.89 26.78 -3.39
CA THR A 215 1.34 26.25 -4.68
C THR A 215 2.72 25.67 -4.41
N ILE A 216 2.77 24.38 -4.12
CA ILE A 216 4.03 23.64 -4.16
C ILE A 216 4.49 23.78 -5.61
N PRO A 217 5.63 24.44 -5.87
CA PRO A 217 6.09 24.63 -7.25
C PRO A 217 6.19 23.27 -7.91
N THR A 218 5.52 23.15 -9.04
CA THR A 218 5.60 21.93 -9.85
C THR A 218 7.05 21.73 -10.28
N ARG A 219 7.47 20.48 -10.44
CA ARG A 219 8.85 20.08 -10.81
C ARG A 219 9.44 20.85 -12.02
N LYS A 220 8.60 21.56 -12.79
CA LYS A 220 9.01 22.42 -13.92
C LYS A 220 9.49 23.80 -13.50
N GLU A 221 9.13 24.28 -12.33
CA GLU A 221 9.49 25.64 -11.87
C GLU A 221 10.78 25.66 -11.04
N VAL A 222 11.29 24.50 -10.61
CA VAL A 222 12.54 24.39 -9.84
C VAL A 222 13.76 24.16 -10.76
N ALA A 223 13.56 24.04 -12.07
CA ALA A 223 14.62 23.77 -13.07
C ALA A 223 14.91 24.97 -13.99
N ALA A 224 14.50 26.18 -13.61
CA ALA A 224 14.82 27.43 -14.32
C ALA A 224 15.87 28.26 -13.59
#